data_9f6ada27bbd58d32f5f379dea5cc883b
#
_entry.id   9f6ada27bbd58d32f5f379dea5cc883b
#
_cell.length_a   1.000
_cell.length_b   1.000
_cell.length_c   1.000
_cell.angle_alpha   90.00
_cell.angle_beta   90.00
_cell.angle_gamma   90.00
#
_symmetry.space_group_name_H-M   'P 1'
#
loop_
_entity.id
_entity.type
_entity.pdbx_description
1 polymer ?
#
loop_
_entity_poly.entity_id
_entity_poly.type
_entity_poly.pdbx_seq_one_letter_code
_entity_poly.pdbx_strand_id
1 'polypeptide(L)'
;MNRERSNDRNRAVLARRPAPGARARTDEQKKDVRDNLIAVGRHLFAVEDPSSVSLRKIAAKTGYSPGTVYKYFRDQHELFIAIREQDMSRVVDNLEKIAKRVADPKERLRMVFLAAIRHWLKYPEEFRVLFSIRPEQSAKSGRPPFGKSAVVLRSYSLYRQLVDDLFAPYATPPCPPRVATDTLIAATHGIIAFTLHTHTLEWSSPIRMAEEVLDALLSTWVRSER
;
A
#
# COMPACT_ATOMS: atom_id res chain seq x y z
N MET A 1 3.97 4.94 24.41
CA MET A 1 2.50 4.89 24.55
C MET A 1 1.73 4.60 23.27
N ASN A 2 2.35 4.35 22.12
CA ASN A 2 1.67 4.15 20.82
C ASN A 2 1.61 2.69 20.32
N ARG A 3 2.27 1.74 20.99
CA ARG A 3 2.23 0.30 20.62
C ARG A 3 0.95 -0.42 21.04
N GLU A 4 0.29 0.03 22.11
CA GLU A 4 -0.92 -0.63 22.64
C GLU A 4 -2.18 -0.37 21.81
N ARG A 5 -2.34 0.81 21.24
CA ARG A 5 -3.55 1.15 20.44
C ARG A 5 -3.61 0.47 19.06
N SER A 6 -2.47 0.07 18.49
CA SER A 6 -2.43 -0.72 17.25
C SER A 6 -2.81 -2.19 17.50
N ASN A 7 -2.48 -2.68 18.70
CA ASN A 7 -2.75 -4.07 19.10
C ASN A 7 -4.24 -4.30 19.43
N ASP A 8 -4.96 -3.29 19.93
CA ASP A 8 -6.38 -3.41 20.27
C ASP A 8 -7.29 -3.48 19.04
N ARG A 9 -6.99 -2.79 17.94
CA ARG A 9 -7.75 -2.93 16.70
C ARG A 9 -7.55 -4.30 16.05
N ASN A 10 -6.35 -4.86 16.12
CA ASN A 10 -6.08 -6.22 15.67
C ASN A 10 -6.72 -7.30 16.56
N ARG A 11 -6.83 -7.06 17.87
CA ARG A 11 -7.57 -7.95 18.79
C ARG A 11 -9.08 -7.96 18.52
N ALA A 12 -9.68 -6.82 18.20
CA ALA A 12 -11.11 -6.72 17.90
C ALA A 12 -11.49 -7.44 16.58
N VAL A 13 -10.59 -7.50 15.60
CA VAL A 13 -10.81 -8.23 14.34
C VAL A 13 -10.74 -9.76 14.55
N LEU A 14 -9.92 -10.22 15.48
CA LEU A 14 -9.78 -11.65 15.81
C LEU A 14 -10.94 -12.22 16.69
N ALA A 15 -11.76 -11.36 17.30
CA ALA A 15 -12.75 -11.77 18.31
C ALA A 15 -14.15 -12.09 17.76
N ARG A 16 -14.46 -11.87 16.48
CA ARG A 16 -15.76 -12.26 15.91
C ARG A 16 -15.71 -13.67 15.35
N ARG A 17 -15.88 -14.66 16.19
CA ARG A 17 -16.21 -16.02 15.78
C ARG A 17 -17.63 -16.03 15.18
N PRO A 18 -17.81 -16.30 13.88
CA PRO A 18 -19.14 -16.60 13.36
C PRO A 18 -19.62 -17.94 13.90
N ALA A 19 -20.93 -18.04 14.16
CA ALA A 19 -21.53 -19.31 14.58
C ALA A 19 -21.25 -20.42 13.56
N PRO A 20 -20.92 -21.64 13.99
CA PRO A 20 -20.65 -22.75 13.09
C PRO A 20 -21.86 -23.01 12.18
N GLY A 21 -21.69 -23.00 10.86
CA GLY A 21 -22.71 -23.37 9.89
C GLY A 21 -23.49 -22.23 9.21
N ALA A 22 -23.25 -20.95 9.52
CA ALA A 22 -23.88 -19.84 8.82
C ALA A 22 -23.34 -19.74 7.37
N ARG A 23 -24.13 -20.15 6.38
CA ARG A 23 -23.87 -19.84 4.96
C ARG A 23 -24.04 -18.34 4.76
N ALA A 24 -23.04 -17.67 4.21
CA ALA A 24 -23.18 -16.29 3.74
C ALA A 24 -24.33 -16.22 2.73
N ARG A 25 -25.44 -15.60 3.12
CA ARG A 25 -26.68 -15.56 2.31
C ARG A 25 -26.79 -14.30 1.48
N THR A 26 -26.11 -13.22 1.89
CA THR A 26 -26.15 -11.91 1.21
C THR A 26 -24.78 -11.55 0.66
N ASP A 27 -24.72 -10.62 -0.29
CA ASP A 27 -23.45 -10.16 -0.84
C ASP A 27 -22.63 -9.39 0.20
N GLU A 28 -23.27 -8.70 1.14
CA GLU A 28 -22.64 -8.08 2.29
C GLU A 28 -21.95 -9.11 3.21
N GLN A 29 -22.64 -10.18 3.55
CA GLN A 29 -22.06 -11.28 4.35
C GLN A 29 -20.89 -11.96 3.62
N LYS A 30 -20.95 -12.12 2.30
CA LYS A 30 -19.84 -12.64 1.51
C LYS A 30 -18.64 -11.70 1.54
N LYS A 31 -18.89 -10.39 1.46
CA LYS A 31 -17.86 -9.36 1.57
C LYS A 31 -17.21 -9.40 2.95
N ASP A 32 -17.99 -9.45 4.03
CA ASP A 32 -17.48 -9.52 5.41
C ASP A 32 -16.58 -10.73 5.63
N VAL A 33 -17.01 -11.90 5.12
CA VAL A 33 -16.18 -13.12 5.18
C VAL A 33 -14.87 -12.91 4.43
N ARG A 34 -14.92 -12.37 3.21
CA ARG A 34 -13.73 -12.11 2.39
C ARG A 34 -12.78 -11.14 3.07
N ASP A 35 -13.30 -10.06 3.63
CA ASP A 35 -12.52 -9.03 4.32
C ASP A 35 -11.88 -9.58 5.61
N ASN A 36 -12.56 -10.46 6.34
CA ASN A 36 -12.00 -11.16 7.49
C ASN A 36 -10.85 -12.10 7.09
N LEU A 37 -11.01 -12.87 6.01
CA LEU A 37 -9.95 -13.73 5.48
C LEU A 37 -8.72 -12.92 5.06
N ILE A 38 -8.91 -11.77 4.41
CA ILE A 38 -7.85 -10.85 4.03
C ILE A 38 -7.15 -10.28 5.27
N ALA A 39 -7.90 -9.86 6.28
CA ALA A 39 -7.32 -9.29 7.51
C ALA A 39 -6.45 -10.29 8.26
N VAL A 40 -6.92 -11.53 8.44
CA VAL A 40 -6.15 -12.61 9.08
C VAL A 40 -4.95 -13.00 8.21
N GLY A 41 -5.14 -13.11 6.89
CA GLY A 41 -4.04 -13.38 5.95
C GLY A 41 -2.96 -12.31 6.01
N ARG A 42 -3.33 -11.02 6.02
CA ARG A 42 -2.39 -9.89 6.18
C ARG A 42 -1.55 -10.04 7.43
N HIS A 43 -2.19 -10.30 8.57
CA HIS A 43 -1.47 -10.49 9.84
C HIS A 43 -0.48 -11.64 9.77
N LEU A 44 -0.89 -12.80 9.26
CA LEU A 44 -0.01 -13.96 9.16
C LEU A 44 1.18 -13.69 8.22
N PHE A 45 0.96 -13.05 7.07
CA PHE A 45 2.04 -12.70 6.15
C PHE A 45 3.01 -11.63 6.69
N ALA A 46 2.57 -10.82 7.66
CA ALA A 46 3.42 -9.81 8.29
C ALA A 46 4.33 -10.38 9.38
N VAL A 47 3.87 -11.43 10.10
CA VAL A 47 4.56 -11.94 11.30
C VAL A 47 5.21 -13.31 11.11
N GLU A 48 4.89 -14.03 10.05
CA GLU A 48 5.39 -15.38 9.80
C GLU A 48 6.17 -15.45 8.48
N ASP A 49 6.96 -16.53 8.33
CA ASP A 49 7.53 -16.83 7.02
C ASP A 49 6.40 -17.05 6.01
N PRO A 50 6.42 -16.34 4.89
CA PRO A 50 5.38 -16.44 3.88
C PRO A 50 5.14 -17.85 3.33
N SER A 51 6.16 -18.70 3.32
CA SER A 51 6.03 -20.09 2.88
C SER A 51 5.22 -20.95 3.87
N SER A 52 5.17 -20.52 5.15
CA SER A 52 4.42 -21.20 6.22
C SER A 52 2.93 -20.83 6.25
N VAL A 53 2.54 -19.74 5.58
CA VAL A 53 1.13 -19.31 5.52
C VAL A 53 0.38 -20.15 4.50
N SER A 54 -0.74 -20.72 4.88
CA SER A 54 -1.60 -21.53 3.99
C SER A 54 -3.07 -21.18 4.19
N LEU A 55 -3.90 -21.44 3.17
CA LEU A 55 -5.36 -21.26 3.29
C LEU A 55 -5.96 -22.11 4.41
N ARG A 56 -5.39 -23.30 4.68
CA ARG A 56 -5.81 -24.14 5.83
C ARG A 56 -5.50 -23.48 7.16
N LYS A 57 -4.32 -22.86 7.29
CA LYS A 57 -3.95 -22.12 8.51
C LYS A 57 -4.84 -20.91 8.73
N ILE A 58 -5.19 -20.19 7.65
CA ILE A 58 -6.15 -19.07 7.70
C ILE A 58 -7.54 -19.58 8.10
N ALA A 59 -8.01 -20.70 7.56
CA ALA A 59 -9.25 -21.34 7.97
C ALA A 59 -9.28 -21.62 9.47
N ALA A 60 -8.21 -22.24 9.99
CA ALA A 60 -8.08 -22.52 11.43
C ALA A 60 -8.11 -21.26 12.30
N LYS A 61 -7.44 -20.16 11.84
CA LYS A 61 -7.39 -18.90 12.59
C LYS A 61 -8.70 -18.10 12.55
N THR A 62 -9.46 -18.21 11.45
CA THR A 62 -10.75 -17.51 11.27
C THR A 62 -11.94 -18.29 11.79
N GLY A 63 -11.79 -19.60 12.07
CA GLY A 63 -12.88 -20.50 12.45
C GLY A 63 -13.78 -20.93 11.28
N TYR A 64 -13.42 -20.59 10.05
CA TYR A 64 -14.13 -21.09 8.87
C TYR A 64 -13.65 -22.51 8.48
N SER A 65 -14.50 -23.27 7.80
CA SER A 65 -14.06 -24.52 7.19
C SER A 65 -13.08 -24.26 6.03
N PRO A 66 -12.12 -25.16 5.77
CA PRO A 66 -11.25 -25.02 4.59
C PRO A 66 -12.04 -24.86 3.29
N GLY A 67 -13.13 -25.61 3.12
CA GLY A 67 -14.03 -25.51 1.96
C GLY A 67 -14.68 -24.11 1.81
N THR A 68 -14.91 -23.41 2.92
CA THR A 68 -15.37 -22.02 2.87
C THR A 68 -14.28 -21.10 2.34
N VAL A 69 -13.04 -21.23 2.83
CA VAL A 69 -11.92 -20.39 2.40
C VAL A 69 -11.62 -20.58 0.91
N TYR A 70 -11.63 -21.83 0.42
CA TYR A 70 -11.42 -22.15 -0.99
C TYR A 70 -12.49 -21.61 -1.94
N LYS A 71 -13.68 -21.22 -1.44
CA LYS A 71 -14.67 -20.50 -2.25
C LYS A 71 -14.28 -19.04 -2.54
N TYR A 72 -13.44 -18.44 -1.71
CA TYR A 72 -12.99 -17.06 -1.84
C TYR A 72 -11.62 -16.93 -2.49
N PHE A 73 -10.74 -17.89 -2.26
CA PHE A 73 -9.36 -17.88 -2.77
C PHE A 73 -8.95 -19.28 -3.19
N ARG A 74 -8.52 -19.44 -4.44
CA ARG A 74 -8.06 -20.74 -5.00
C ARG A 74 -6.78 -21.23 -4.33
N ASP A 75 -5.89 -20.29 -4.00
CA ASP A 75 -4.58 -20.54 -3.44
C ASP A 75 -4.10 -19.37 -2.57
N GLN A 76 -2.99 -19.58 -1.90
CA GLN A 76 -2.30 -18.60 -1.07
C GLN A 76 -1.90 -17.36 -1.87
N HIS A 77 -1.49 -17.53 -3.12
CA HIS A 77 -1.05 -16.42 -3.96
C HIS A 77 -2.20 -15.48 -4.28
N GLU A 78 -3.39 -16.01 -4.60
CA GLU A 78 -4.59 -15.20 -4.84
C GLU A 78 -4.98 -14.37 -3.62
N LEU A 79 -4.92 -14.95 -2.42
CA LEU A 79 -5.15 -14.20 -1.19
C LEU A 79 -4.08 -13.13 -0.98
N PHE A 80 -2.81 -13.44 -1.23
CA PHE A 80 -1.71 -12.48 -1.10
C PHE A 80 -1.87 -11.28 -2.04
N ILE A 81 -2.24 -11.51 -3.30
CA ILE A 81 -2.54 -10.42 -4.24
C ILE A 81 -3.74 -9.59 -3.76
N ALA A 82 -4.81 -10.24 -3.30
CA ALA A 82 -5.99 -9.53 -2.80
C ALA A 82 -5.68 -8.64 -1.57
N ILE A 83 -4.78 -9.08 -0.68
CA ILE A 83 -4.30 -8.26 0.44
C ILE A 83 -3.58 -7.02 -0.09
N ARG A 84 -2.64 -7.19 -1.02
CA ARG A 84 -1.86 -6.09 -1.61
C ARG A 84 -2.74 -5.08 -2.35
N GLU A 85 -3.72 -5.56 -3.12
CA GLU A 85 -4.67 -4.72 -3.84
C GLU A 85 -5.57 -3.93 -2.89
N GLN A 86 -6.06 -4.54 -1.82
CA GLN A 86 -6.90 -3.87 -0.83
C GLN A 86 -6.12 -2.78 -0.07
N ASP A 87 -4.90 -3.08 0.35
CA ASP A 87 -4.05 -2.14 1.09
C ASP A 87 -3.67 -0.95 0.21
N MET A 88 -3.21 -1.21 -1.01
CA MET A 88 -2.87 -0.16 -1.96
C MET A 88 -4.08 0.70 -2.34
N SER A 89 -5.27 0.10 -2.52
CA SER A 89 -6.49 0.85 -2.85
C SER A 89 -6.84 1.86 -1.76
N ARG A 90 -6.77 1.46 -0.49
CA ARG A 90 -7.03 2.38 0.64
C ARG A 90 -6.09 3.58 0.65
N VAL A 91 -4.81 3.34 0.34
CA VAL A 91 -3.81 4.41 0.24
C VAL A 91 -4.16 5.34 -0.90
N VAL A 92 -4.35 4.81 -2.11
CA VAL A 92 -4.65 5.61 -3.30
C VAL A 92 -5.93 6.43 -3.13
N ASP A 93 -7.00 5.83 -2.57
CA ASP A 93 -8.25 6.54 -2.28
C ASP A 93 -8.04 7.74 -1.34
N ASN A 94 -7.16 7.62 -0.35
CA ASN A 94 -6.82 8.72 0.54
C ASN A 94 -5.99 9.79 -0.16
N LEU A 95 -4.99 9.39 -0.95
CA LEU A 95 -4.13 10.31 -1.69
C LEU A 95 -4.92 11.12 -2.72
N GLU A 96 -5.86 10.50 -3.44
CA GLU A 96 -6.76 11.21 -4.36
C GLU A 96 -7.66 12.23 -3.65
N LYS A 97 -8.15 11.90 -2.45
CA LYS A 97 -8.92 12.87 -1.65
C LYS A 97 -8.08 14.09 -1.26
N ILE A 98 -6.80 13.88 -0.92
CA ILE A 98 -5.86 14.97 -0.63
C ILE A 98 -5.62 15.79 -1.89
N ALA A 99 -5.31 15.13 -3.02
CA ALA A 99 -5.07 15.79 -4.30
C ALA A 99 -6.23 16.70 -4.73
N LYS A 100 -7.48 16.27 -4.52
CA LYS A 100 -8.68 17.06 -4.86
C LYS A 100 -8.90 18.31 -3.98
N ARG A 101 -8.29 18.35 -2.79
CA ARG A 101 -8.51 19.46 -1.82
C ARG A 101 -7.50 20.58 -1.94
N VAL A 102 -6.36 20.35 -2.58
CA VAL A 102 -5.27 21.31 -2.67
C VAL A 102 -5.22 21.90 -4.08
N ALA A 103 -5.43 23.19 -4.21
CA ALA A 103 -5.50 23.87 -5.50
C ALA A 103 -4.11 24.09 -6.12
N ASP A 104 -3.13 24.54 -5.33
CA ASP A 104 -1.77 24.80 -5.80
C ASP A 104 -1.07 23.49 -6.20
N PRO A 105 -0.57 23.37 -7.44
CA PRO A 105 0.02 22.12 -7.94
C PRO A 105 1.28 21.69 -7.17
N LYS A 106 2.12 22.64 -6.75
CA LYS A 106 3.35 22.37 -6.00
C LYS A 106 3.04 21.82 -4.61
N GLU A 107 2.15 22.49 -3.89
CA GLU A 107 1.73 22.05 -2.56
C GLU A 107 0.90 20.77 -2.63
N ARG A 108 0.09 20.60 -3.66
CA ARG A 108 -0.66 19.36 -3.92
C ARG A 108 0.26 18.16 -4.05
N LEU A 109 1.28 18.26 -4.90
CA LEU A 109 2.29 17.21 -5.08
C LEU A 109 3.00 16.92 -3.75
N ARG A 110 3.48 17.97 -3.07
CA ARG A 110 4.17 17.85 -1.79
C ARG A 110 3.31 17.15 -0.73
N MET A 111 2.07 17.56 -0.56
CA MET A 111 1.15 16.97 0.42
C MET A 111 0.82 15.52 0.11
N VAL A 112 0.61 15.15 -1.15
CA VAL A 112 0.30 13.77 -1.54
C VAL A 112 1.48 12.85 -1.24
N PHE A 113 2.71 13.23 -1.62
CA PHE A 113 3.89 12.42 -1.33
C PHE A 113 4.16 12.29 0.18
N LEU A 114 4.05 13.37 0.95
CA LEU A 114 4.19 13.31 2.41
C LEU A 114 3.10 12.46 3.07
N ALA A 115 1.87 12.50 2.56
CA ALA A 115 0.78 11.67 3.06
C ALA A 115 1.05 10.17 2.79
N ALA A 116 1.59 9.82 1.62
CA ALA A 116 1.99 8.46 1.30
C ALA A 116 3.08 7.96 2.27
N ILE A 117 4.12 8.76 2.52
CA ILE A 117 5.20 8.42 3.44
C ILE A 117 4.66 8.24 4.87
N ARG A 118 3.84 9.19 5.37
CA ARG A 118 3.21 9.09 6.69
C ARG A 118 2.36 7.84 6.83
N HIS A 119 1.65 7.45 5.77
CA HIS A 119 0.87 6.21 5.78
C HIS A 119 1.77 4.99 5.97
N TRP A 120 2.81 4.83 5.16
CA TRP A 120 3.69 3.67 5.21
C TRP A 120 4.52 3.59 6.49
N LEU A 121 4.93 4.71 7.04
CA LEU A 121 5.61 4.76 8.34
C LEU A 121 4.66 4.40 9.50
N LYS A 122 3.38 4.73 9.37
CA LYS A 122 2.34 4.37 10.35
C LYS A 122 1.97 2.88 10.28
N TYR A 123 2.03 2.29 9.08
CA TYR A 123 1.66 0.90 8.82
C TYR A 123 2.82 0.11 8.18
N PRO A 124 3.95 -0.06 8.88
CA PRO A 124 5.15 -0.67 8.31
C PRO A 124 4.95 -2.13 7.89
N GLU A 125 4.03 -2.84 8.52
CA GLU A 125 3.68 -4.22 8.17
C GLU A 125 2.99 -4.28 6.80
N GLU A 126 2.09 -3.34 6.51
CA GLU A 126 1.45 -3.23 5.19
C GLU A 126 2.50 -2.94 4.11
N PHE A 127 3.44 -2.02 4.38
CA PHE A 127 4.55 -1.73 3.48
C PHE A 127 5.40 -2.97 3.18
N ARG A 128 5.80 -3.72 4.22
CA ARG A 128 6.59 -4.96 4.05
C ARG A 128 5.85 -5.99 3.20
N VAL A 129 4.56 -6.21 3.44
CA VAL A 129 3.75 -7.14 2.66
C VAL A 129 3.60 -6.66 1.22
N LEU A 130 3.33 -5.36 1.01
CA LEU A 130 3.11 -4.78 -0.31
C LEU A 130 4.36 -4.82 -1.19
N PHE A 131 5.52 -4.47 -0.63
CA PHE A 131 6.78 -4.34 -1.37
C PHE A 131 7.74 -5.52 -1.16
N SER A 132 7.30 -6.60 -0.48
CA SER A 132 8.13 -7.81 -0.37
C SER A 132 8.45 -8.37 -1.76
N ILE A 133 9.75 -8.53 -2.03
CA ILE A 133 10.23 -9.18 -3.24
C ILE A 133 9.98 -10.68 -3.05
N ARG A 134 9.03 -11.22 -3.81
CA ARG A 134 8.83 -12.67 -3.91
C ARG A 134 9.05 -13.08 -5.35
N PRO A 135 9.69 -14.25 -5.59
CA PRO A 135 9.67 -14.83 -6.93
C PRO A 135 8.20 -14.94 -7.35
N GLU A 136 7.83 -14.21 -8.37
CA GLU A 136 6.45 -14.23 -8.84
C GLU A 136 6.12 -15.63 -9.36
N GLN A 137 5.26 -16.31 -8.66
CA GLN A 137 4.60 -17.52 -9.17
C GLN A 137 3.58 -17.19 -10.27
N SER A 138 3.50 -15.91 -10.66
CA SER A 138 2.56 -15.39 -11.65
C SER A 138 2.74 -16.01 -13.04
N ALA A 139 3.96 -16.42 -13.40
CA ALA A 139 4.23 -17.14 -14.66
C ALA A 139 3.43 -18.44 -14.80
N LYS A 140 3.09 -19.09 -13.68
CA LYS A 140 2.28 -20.33 -13.68
C LYS A 140 0.78 -20.06 -13.55
N SER A 141 0.37 -18.87 -13.10
CA SER A 141 -1.04 -18.57 -12.82
C SER A 141 -1.79 -17.88 -13.97
N GLY A 142 -1.09 -17.46 -15.04
CA GLY A 142 -1.67 -16.71 -16.15
C GLY A 142 -2.17 -15.31 -15.78
N ARG A 143 -1.90 -14.83 -14.57
CA ARG A 143 -2.29 -13.49 -14.10
C ARG A 143 -1.16 -12.49 -14.33
N PRO A 144 -1.49 -11.22 -14.59
CA PRO A 144 -0.47 -10.18 -14.66
C PRO A 144 0.23 -10.03 -13.30
N PRO A 145 1.53 -9.70 -13.29
CA PRO A 145 2.26 -9.41 -12.07
C PRO A 145 1.61 -8.22 -11.32
N PHE A 146 1.75 -8.18 -10.00
CA PHE A 146 1.13 -7.14 -9.15
C PHE A 146 1.43 -5.72 -9.66
N GLY A 147 2.66 -5.46 -10.14
CA GLY A 147 3.03 -4.16 -10.72
C GLY A 147 2.22 -3.75 -11.96
N LYS A 148 1.46 -4.67 -12.57
CA LYS A 148 0.51 -4.42 -13.66
C LYS A 148 -0.95 -4.47 -13.21
N SER A 149 -1.23 -4.56 -11.91
CA SER A 149 -2.59 -4.53 -11.40
C SER A 149 -3.21 -3.13 -11.57
N ALA A 150 -4.54 -3.08 -11.69
CA ALA A 150 -5.27 -1.83 -11.91
C ALA A 150 -4.98 -0.79 -10.80
N VAL A 151 -4.83 -1.22 -9.55
CA VAL A 151 -4.56 -0.32 -8.43
C VAL A 151 -3.15 0.29 -8.49
N VAL A 152 -2.15 -0.48 -8.92
CA VAL A 152 -0.77 0.04 -9.09
C VAL A 152 -0.72 1.03 -10.25
N LEU A 153 -1.37 0.70 -11.37
CA LEU A 153 -1.47 1.63 -12.51
C LEU A 153 -2.21 2.92 -12.14
N ARG A 154 -3.30 2.81 -11.36
CA ARG A 154 -4.03 3.98 -10.83
C ARG A 154 -3.14 4.84 -9.93
N SER A 155 -2.36 4.22 -9.04
CA SER A 155 -1.40 4.93 -8.19
C SER A 155 -0.35 5.67 -9.01
N TYR A 156 0.24 5.01 -10.00
CA TYR A 156 1.22 5.63 -10.88
C TYR A 156 0.61 6.79 -11.68
N SER A 157 -0.61 6.62 -12.19
CA SER A 157 -1.35 7.67 -12.92
C SER A 157 -1.61 8.90 -12.05
N LEU A 158 -1.94 8.70 -10.75
CA LEU A 158 -2.09 9.81 -9.81
C LEU A 158 -0.78 10.60 -9.69
N TYR A 159 0.34 9.93 -9.42
CA TYR A 159 1.64 10.60 -9.29
C TYR A 159 2.06 11.30 -10.59
N ARG A 160 1.81 10.65 -11.73
CA ARG A 160 2.09 11.24 -13.03
C ARG A 160 1.25 12.51 -13.27
N GLN A 161 -0.05 12.49 -12.96
CA GLN A 161 -0.92 13.64 -13.10
C GLN A 161 -0.45 14.82 -12.23
N LEU A 162 0.01 14.56 -11.00
CA LEU A 162 0.56 15.60 -10.13
C LEU A 162 1.78 16.30 -10.74
N VAL A 163 2.64 15.53 -11.42
CA VAL A 163 3.80 16.09 -12.12
C VAL A 163 3.38 16.84 -13.39
N ASP A 164 2.45 16.30 -14.15
CA ASP A 164 1.93 16.95 -15.35
C ASP A 164 1.24 18.30 -15.00
N ASP A 165 0.46 18.34 -13.91
CA ASP A 165 -0.16 19.56 -13.41
C ASP A 165 0.90 20.61 -12.96
N LEU A 166 1.97 20.14 -12.29
CA LEU A 166 3.08 21.00 -11.87
C LEU A 166 3.81 21.61 -13.06
N PHE A 167 3.97 20.84 -14.14
CA PHE A 167 4.70 21.26 -15.32
C PHE A 167 3.82 21.93 -16.38
N ALA A 168 2.51 21.94 -16.20
CA ALA A 168 1.57 22.55 -17.17
C ALA A 168 1.87 24.00 -17.56
N PRO A 169 2.40 24.89 -16.67
CA PRO A 169 2.75 26.26 -17.04
C PRO A 169 3.98 26.38 -17.98
N TYR A 170 4.79 25.34 -18.10
CA TYR A 170 6.06 25.40 -18.84
C TYR A 170 5.87 24.96 -20.30
N ALA A 171 6.28 25.79 -21.25
CA ALA A 171 6.34 25.41 -22.68
C ALA A 171 7.28 24.22 -22.91
N THR A 172 8.38 24.17 -22.14
CA THR A 172 9.31 23.03 -22.10
C THR A 172 9.48 22.63 -20.64
N PRO A 173 9.05 21.42 -20.23
CA PRO A 173 9.24 20.94 -18.88
C PRO A 173 10.72 20.94 -18.45
N PRO A 174 11.04 21.27 -17.19
CA PRO A 174 12.43 21.31 -16.68
C PRO A 174 13.14 19.95 -16.71
N CYS A 175 12.38 18.86 -16.71
CA CYS A 175 12.85 17.50 -17.05
C CYS A 175 11.66 16.69 -17.60
N PRO A 176 11.93 15.55 -18.28
CA PRO A 176 10.85 14.70 -18.76
C PRO A 176 9.89 14.30 -17.60
N PRO A 177 8.58 14.55 -17.73
CA PRO A 177 7.63 14.32 -16.62
C PRO A 177 7.64 12.89 -16.09
N ARG A 178 7.93 11.90 -16.94
CA ARG A 178 8.12 10.51 -16.51
C ARG A 178 9.32 10.36 -15.59
N VAL A 179 10.44 10.97 -15.92
CA VAL A 179 11.65 10.93 -15.08
C VAL A 179 11.41 11.58 -13.74
N ALA A 180 10.72 12.73 -13.71
CA ALA A 180 10.34 13.40 -12.47
C ALA A 180 9.45 12.49 -11.58
N THR A 181 8.43 11.85 -12.18
CA THR A 181 7.53 10.93 -11.48
C THR A 181 8.30 9.75 -10.88
N ASP A 182 9.12 9.09 -11.71
CA ASP A 182 9.89 7.92 -11.30
C ASP A 182 10.90 8.28 -10.19
N THR A 183 11.55 9.45 -10.29
CA THR A 183 12.47 9.97 -9.28
C THR A 183 11.79 10.21 -7.93
N LEU A 184 10.63 10.86 -7.93
CA LEU A 184 9.85 11.11 -6.71
C LEU A 184 9.43 9.79 -6.04
N ILE A 185 8.93 8.84 -6.82
CA ILE A 185 8.51 7.53 -6.32
C ILE A 185 9.72 6.79 -5.73
N ALA A 186 10.84 6.73 -6.47
CA ALA A 186 12.03 6.02 -6.04
C ALA A 186 12.67 6.64 -4.77
N ALA A 187 12.77 7.98 -4.71
CA ALA A 187 13.34 8.67 -3.56
C ALA A 187 12.49 8.46 -2.30
N THR A 188 11.17 8.65 -2.41
CA THR A 188 10.26 8.48 -1.26
C THR A 188 10.18 7.02 -0.81
N HIS A 189 10.15 6.07 -1.76
CA HIS A 189 10.20 4.65 -1.44
C HIS A 189 11.52 4.28 -0.75
N GLY A 190 12.64 4.79 -1.24
CA GLY A 190 13.97 4.57 -0.65
C GLY A 190 14.03 5.03 0.81
N ILE A 191 13.53 6.23 1.12
CA ILE A 191 13.48 6.75 2.49
C ILE A 191 12.71 5.78 3.40
N ILE A 192 11.54 5.32 2.98
CA ILE A 192 10.71 4.39 3.77
C ILE A 192 11.41 3.05 3.92
N ALA A 193 11.88 2.47 2.81
CA ALA A 193 12.47 1.13 2.80
C ALA A 193 13.74 1.07 3.67
N PHE A 194 14.67 2.02 3.51
CA PHE A 194 15.91 2.04 4.29
C PHE A 194 15.65 2.23 5.78
N THR A 195 14.77 3.14 6.16
CA THR A 195 14.48 3.38 7.59
C THR A 195 13.72 2.24 8.24
N LEU A 196 12.93 1.46 7.48
CA LEU A 196 12.22 0.29 8.00
C LEU A 196 13.06 -1.00 8.03
N HIS A 197 14.09 -1.13 7.18
CA HIS A 197 14.85 -2.37 7.05
C HIS A 197 16.25 -2.29 7.66
N THR A 198 16.84 -1.10 7.79
CA THR A 198 18.21 -0.92 8.25
C THR A 198 18.22 -0.36 9.68
N HIS A 199 17.94 -1.22 10.65
CA HIS A 199 17.82 -0.84 12.07
C HIS A 199 19.15 -0.58 12.79
N THR A 200 20.27 -0.90 12.14
CA THR A 200 21.63 -0.71 12.71
C THR A 200 22.15 0.71 12.58
N LEU A 201 21.45 1.56 11.82
CA LEU A 201 21.80 2.96 11.62
C LEU A 201 20.81 3.86 12.36
N GLU A 202 21.31 4.91 12.98
CA GLU A 202 20.49 5.99 13.53
C GLU A 202 20.09 6.94 12.41
N TRP A 203 18.90 6.74 11.87
CA TRP A 203 18.36 7.57 10.82
C TRP A 203 17.82 8.89 11.37
N SER A 204 17.99 9.97 10.62
CA SER A 204 17.20 11.19 10.81
C SER A 204 15.72 10.90 10.63
N SER A 205 14.85 11.81 11.07
CA SER A 205 13.40 11.66 10.86
C SER A 205 13.07 11.40 9.39
N PRO A 206 12.42 10.26 9.03
CA PRO A 206 12.05 9.96 7.64
C PRO A 206 11.17 11.03 7.00
N ILE A 207 10.32 11.68 7.79
CA ILE A 207 9.49 12.79 7.33
C ILE A 207 10.35 14.00 6.97
N ARG A 208 11.34 14.35 7.81
CA ARG A 208 12.26 15.45 7.49
C ARG A 208 13.11 15.16 6.27
N MET A 209 13.63 13.94 6.15
CA MET A 209 14.37 13.53 4.96
C MET A 209 13.51 13.66 3.69
N ALA A 210 12.24 13.29 3.78
CA ALA A 210 11.31 13.42 2.66
C ALA A 210 10.99 14.89 2.32
N GLU A 211 10.81 15.74 3.32
CA GLU A 211 10.60 17.18 3.13
C GLU A 211 11.82 17.81 2.43
N GLU A 212 13.02 17.53 2.88
CA GLU A 212 14.25 18.02 2.24
C GLU A 212 14.38 17.58 0.78
N VAL A 213 14.13 16.30 0.49
CA VAL A 213 14.18 15.78 -0.89
C VAL A 213 13.12 16.42 -1.77
N LEU A 214 11.88 16.49 -1.29
CA LEU A 214 10.78 17.10 -2.05
C LEU A 214 11.04 18.59 -2.30
N ASP A 215 11.45 19.34 -1.28
CA ASP A 215 11.68 20.78 -1.39
C ASP A 215 12.89 21.07 -2.30
N ALA A 216 13.95 20.26 -2.27
CA ALA A 216 15.08 20.37 -3.18
C ALA A 216 14.66 20.12 -4.65
N LEU A 217 13.93 19.04 -4.92
CA LEU A 217 13.46 18.72 -6.28
C LEU A 217 12.49 19.80 -6.79
N LEU A 218 11.51 20.16 -5.96
CA LEU A 218 10.52 21.17 -6.33
C LEU A 218 11.14 22.56 -6.56
N SER A 219 12.15 22.96 -5.76
CA SER A 219 12.86 24.22 -5.98
C SER A 219 13.68 24.22 -7.26
N THR A 220 14.18 23.05 -7.67
CA THR A 220 14.91 22.89 -8.93
C THR A 220 13.97 22.95 -10.14
N TRP A 221 12.79 22.34 -10.02
CA TRP A 221 11.84 22.26 -11.13
C TRP A 221 10.93 23.48 -11.27
N VAL A 222 10.61 24.15 -10.15
CA VAL A 222 9.76 25.35 -10.12
C VAL A 222 10.63 26.56 -9.82
N ARG A 223 11.63 26.82 -10.65
CA ARG A 223 12.39 28.08 -10.56
C ARG A 223 11.46 29.21 -10.95
N SER A 224 11.31 30.19 -10.07
CA SER A 224 10.68 31.46 -10.44
C SER A 224 11.43 32.02 -11.64
N GLU A 225 10.73 32.21 -12.77
CA GLU A 225 11.23 33.07 -13.83
C GLU A 225 11.53 34.44 -13.18
N ARG A 226 12.82 34.79 -13.10
CA ARG A 226 13.23 36.18 -12.81
C ARG A 226 13.20 36.96 -14.08
#